data_d5cd67c9d7701c1dbb6ffce369ab71a3
#
_entry.id   d5cd67c9d7701c1dbb6ffce369ab71a3
#
_cell.length_a   1.000
_cell.length_b   1.000
_cell.length_c   1.000
_cell.angle_alpha   90.00
_cell.angle_beta   90.00
_cell.angle_gamma   90.00
#
_symmetry.space_group_name_H-M   'P 1'
#
loop_
_entity.id
_entity.type
_entity.pdbx_description
1 polymer ?
#
loop_
_entity_poly.entity_id
_entity_poly.type
_entity_poly.pdbx_seq_one_letter_code
_entity_poly.pdbx_strand_id
1 'polypeptide(L)'
;PNFIWHGFHYPNSLPCRQSFIYIALVLTMCYQVCLELKETSWKQVVWAFWGAIIFVLMAEKLVDNSAQFHFSVFYAAIIFLALYMGLIYLYKRKNWNEDVIMMLTLLLVAVETALNLGVSSLPTTSRTAYVKDNQDTRRLAESIKCDTFYRVEKGDSKTKNDGAWMHFPSVSLFSSTASADLSKLFKKLGCESSTNAY
;
A
#
# COMPACT_ATOMS: atom_id res chain seq x y z
N PRO A 1 -4.57 12.80 -12.86
CA PRO A 1 -5.70 11.84 -12.87
C PRO A 1 -6.54 11.90 -11.59
N ASN A 2 -5.90 11.95 -10.38
CA ASN A 2 -6.61 11.96 -9.10
C ASN A 2 -7.61 13.11 -8.94
N PHE A 3 -7.22 14.32 -9.34
CA PHE A 3 -8.06 15.53 -9.34
C PHE A 3 -9.31 15.37 -10.22
N ILE A 4 -9.14 14.86 -11.44
CA ILE A 4 -10.27 14.63 -12.38
C ILE A 4 -11.20 13.56 -11.85
N TRP A 5 -10.65 12.46 -11.31
CA TRP A 5 -11.41 11.35 -10.74
C TRP A 5 -12.32 11.77 -9.58
N HIS A 6 -11.84 12.73 -8.77
CA HIS A 6 -12.61 13.26 -7.63
C HIS A 6 -13.46 14.50 -7.98
N GLY A 7 -13.88 14.65 -9.24
CA GLY A 7 -14.75 15.74 -9.67
C GLY A 7 -14.10 17.11 -9.51
N PHE A 8 -12.84 17.24 -9.91
CA PHE A 8 -12.03 18.46 -9.81
C PHE A 8 -11.79 18.93 -8.36
N HIS A 9 -11.75 18.01 -7.42
CA HIS A 9 -11.41 18.25 -6.03
C HIS A 9 -10.18 17.45 -5.62
N TYR A 10 -9.31 18.02 -4.76
CA TYR A 10 -8.22 17.26 -4.16
C TYR A 10 -8.70 16.59 -2.87
N PRO A 11 -8.78 15.24 -2.84
CA PRO A 11 -9.18 14.54 -1.63
C PRO A 11 -8.07 14.61 -0.57
N ASN A 12 -8.42 14.94 0.65
CA ASN A 12 -7.52 14.89 1.77
C ASN A 12 -7.23 13.42 2.15
N SER A 13 -5.95 13.06 2.23
CA SER A 13 -5.50 11.74 2.71
C SER A 13 -6.02 10.53 1.93
N LEU A 14 -6.38 10.69 0.65
CA LEU A 14 -6.89 9.62 -0.20
C LEU A 14 -6.07 9.49 -1.49
N PRO A 15 -4.77 9.17 -1.42
CA PRO A 15 -3.95 9.07 -2.61
C PRO A 15 -4.36 7.86 -3.46
N CYS A 16 -4.61 8.11 -4.75
CA CYS A 16 -4.69 7.08 -5.78
C CYS A 16 -5.63 5.89 -5.54
N ARG A 17 -6.74 6.06 -4.80
CA ARG A 17 -7.71 4.97 -4.56
C ARG A 17 -8.27 4.34 -5.83
N GLN A 18 -8.34 5.08 -6.93
CA GLN A 18 -8.78 4.61 -8.25
C GLN A 18 -7.74 3.76 -8.99
N SER A 19 -6.55 3.57 -8.45
CA SER A 19 -5.47 2.81 -9.11
C SER A 19 -5.85 1.37 -9.42
N PHE A 20 -6.81 0.77 -8.69
CA PHE A 20 -7.30 -0.57 -8.97
C PHE A 20 -7.92 -0.70 -10.36
N ILE A 21 -8.56 0.35 -10.90
CA ILE A 21 -9.12 0.34 -12.26
C ILE A 21 -7.99 0.32 -13.29
N TYR A 22 -6.95 1.13 -13.07
CA TYR A 22 -5.76 1.13 -13.90
C TYR A 22 -5.05 -0.23 -13.86
N ILE A 23 -4.89 -0.81 -12.67
CA ILE A 23 -4.29 -2.14 -12.49
C ILE A 23 -5.11 -3.20 -13.25
N ALA A 24 -6.44 -3.19 -13.13
CA ALA A 24 -7.31 -4.12 -13.84
C ALA A 24 -7.16 -4.00 -15.37
N LEU A 25 -7.08 -2.77 -15.90
CA LEU A 25 -6.83 -2.52 -17.31
C LEU A 25 -5.49 -3.08 -17.77
N VAL A 26 -4.41 -2.79 -17.03
CA VAL A 26 -3.07 -3.29 -17.35
C VAL A 26 -3.03 -4.82 -17.31
N LEU A 27 -3.63 -5.44 -16.30
CA LEU A 27 -3.71 -6.90 -16.22
C LEU A 27 -4.47 -7.51 -17.40
N THR A 28 -5.56 -6.88 -17.85
CA THR A 28 -6.31 -7.32 -19.04
C THR A 28 -5.44 -7.23 -20.29
N MET A 29 -4.69 -6.14 -20.47
CA MET A 29 -3.75 -5.98 -21.59
C MET A 29 -2.63 -7.04 -21.52
N CYS A 30 -2.08 -7.29 -20.35
CA CYS A 30 -1.06 -8.33 -20.14
C CYS A 30 -1.61 -9.72 -20.53
N TYR A 31 -2.84 -10.03 -20.12
CA TYR A 31 -3.50 -11.29 -20.48
C TYR A 31 -3.64 -11.45 -21.99
N GLN A 32 -4.09 -10.41 -22.71
CA GLN A 32 -4.19 -10.41 -24.15
C GLN A 32 -2.84 -10.67 -24.83
N VAL A 33 -1.79 -9.97 -24.38
CA VAL A 33 -0.43 -10.20 -24.90
C VAL A 33 0.06 -11.62 -24.62
N CYS A 34 -0.27 -12.21 -23.46
CA CYS A 34 0.07 -13.60 -23.16
C CYS A 34 -0.58 -14.59 -24.13
N LEU A 35 -1.85 -14.35 -24.54
CA LEU A 35 -2.54 -15.18 -25.53
C LEU A 35 -1.86 -15.13 -26.90
N GLU A 36 -1.33 -13.97 -27.29
CA GLU A 36 -0.68 -13.75 -28.58
C GLU A 36 0.84 -14.00 -28.54
N LEU A 37 1.39 -14.42 -27.40
CA LEU A 37 2.83 -14.54 -27.19
C LEU A 37 3.50 -15.52 -28.19
N LYS A 38 2.78 -16.57 -28.63
CA LYS A 38 3.30 -17.53 -29.63
C LYS A 38 3.57 -16.85 -30.98
N GLU A 39 2.72 -15.91 -31.38
CA GLU A 39 2.78 -15.23 -32.66
C GLU A 39 3.71 -14.00 -32.64
N THR A 40 3.96 -13.42 -31.47
CA THR A 40 4.82 -12.25 -31.30
C THR A 40 6.26 -12.55 -31.73
N SER A 41 6.87 -11.68 -32.52
CA SER A 41 8.26 -11.87 -32.95
C SER A 41 9.27 -11.65 -31.81
N TRP A 42 10.41 -12.35 -31.84
CA TRP A 42 11.46 -12.16 -30.84
C TRP A 42 11.98 -10.70 -30.79
N LYS A 43 12.03 -10.03 -31.94
CA LYS A 43 12.42 -8.61 -32.01
C LYS A 43 11.49 -7.72 -31.18
N GLN A 44 10.16 -7.95 -31.26
CA GLN A 44 9.18 -7.20 -30.47
C GLN A 44 9.36 -7.43 -28.96
N VAL A 45 9.62 -8.67 -28.54
CA VAL A 45 9.90 -9.00 -27.14
C VAL A 45 11.15 -8.26 -26.64
N VAL A 46 12.23 -8.23 -27.43
CA VAL A 46 13.46 -7.52 -27.09
C VAL A 46 13.24 -6.01 -27.01
N TRP A 47 12.49 -5.42 -27.94
CA TRP A 47 12.15 -4.00 -27.88
C TRP A 47 11.29 -3.66 -26.66
N ALA A 48 10.31 -4.49 -26.33
CA ALA A 48 9.48 -4.31 -25.13
C ALA A 48 10.32 -4.40 -23.86
N PHE A 49 11.25 -5.36 -23.77
CA PHE A 49 12.16 -5.50 -22.64
C PHE A 49 13.04 -4.25 -22.44
N TRP A 50 13.69 -3.76 -23.50
CA TRP A 50 14.49 -2.54 -23.38
C TRP A 50 13.65 -1.29 -23.07
N GLY A 51 12.44 -1.21 -23.61
CA GLY A 51 11.49 -0.15 -23.25
C GLY A 51 11.13 -0.18 -21.75
N ALA A 52 10.89 -1.37 -21.20
CA ALA A 52 10.62 -1.54 -19.77
C ALA A 52 11.84 -1.17 -18.91
N ILE A 53 13.06 -1.59 -19.30
CA ILE A 53 14.31 -1.20 -18.60
C ILE A 53 14.50 0.32 -18.59
N ILE A 54 14.32 0.98 -19.74
CA ILE A 54 14.43 2.45 -19.84
C ILE A 54 13.38 3.11 -18.93
N PHE A 55 12.14 2.60 -18.92
CA PHE A 55 11.09 3.11 -18.05
C PHE A 55 11.45 3.00 -16.57
N VAL A 56 11.97 1.84 -16.12
CA VAL A 56 12.41 1.63 -14.73
C VAL A 56 13.54 2.58 -14.35
N LEU A 57 14.54 2.75 -15.23
CA LEU A 57 15.65 3.68 -14.99
C LEU A 57 15.20 5.15 -14.96
N MET A 58 14.26 5.53 -15.80
CA MET A 58 13.66 6.86 -15.74
C MET A 58 12.85 7.06 -14.45
N ALA A 59 12.08 6.07 -14.04
CA ALA A 59 11.32 6.12 -12.81
C ALA A 59 12.23 6.27 -11.58
N GLU A 60 13.36 5.55 -11.54
CA GLU A 60 14.38 5.69 -10.48
C GLU A 60 14.89 7.14 -10.36
N LYS A 61 15.09 7.82 -11.48
CA LYS A 61 15.59 9.22 -11.50
C LYS A 61 14.53 10.25 -11.13
N LEU A 62 13.25 9.94 -11.35
CA LEU A 62 12.14 10.86 -11.11
C LEU A 62 11.54 10.72 -9.71
N VAL A 63 11.77 9.60 -9.04
CA VAL A 63 11.23 9.32 -7.70
C VAL A 63 12.27 9.66 -6.64
N ASP A 64 11.88 10.48 -5.67
CA ASP A 64 12.71 10.80 -4.52
C ASP A 64 12.87 9.57 -3.62
N ASN A 65 14.09 9.32 -3.16
CA ASN A 65 14.37 8.28 -2.18
C ASN A 65 13.74 8.67 -0.84
N SER A 66 12.67 7.99 -0.47
CA SER A 66 11.93 8.23 0.76
C SER A 66 11.85 6.94 1.59
N ALA A 67 11.45 7.06 2.86
CA ALA A 67 11.20 5.89 3.71
C ALA A 67 10.13 4.95 3.14
N GLN A 68 9.27 5.44 2.23
CA GLN A 68 8.23 4.68 1.55
C GLN A 68 8.67 4.06 0.23
N PHE A 69 9.80 4.53 -0.35
CA PHE A 69 10.29 4.09 -1.65
C PHE A 69 11.81 3.88 -1.61
N HIS A 70 12.22 2.63 -1.39
CA HIS A 70 13.63 2.26 -1.43
C HIS A 70 14.11 2.01 -2.87
N PHE A 71 15.28 2.49 -3.24
CA PHE A 71 15.88 2.24 -4.58
C PHE A 71 16.07 0.76 -4.90
N SER A 72 16.16 -0.11 -3.89
CA SER A 72 16.21 -1.57 -4.08
C SER A 72 15.01 -2.13 -4.86
N VAL A 73 13.85 -1.44 -4.85
CA VAL A 73 12.66 -1.85 -5.63
C VAL A 73 12.93 -1.80 -7.13
N PHE A 74 13.66 -0.79 -7.61
CA PHE A 74 14.00 -0.67 -9.03
C PHE A 74 14.97 -1.77 -9.49
N TYR A 75 15.95 -2.11 -8.67
CA TYR A 75 16.86 -3.22 -8.96
C TYR A 75 16.14 -4.57 -8.96
N ALA A 76 15.24 -4.79 -8.01
CA ALA A 76 14.39 -5.98 -7.99
C ALA A 76 13.53 -6.07 -9.26
N ALA A 77 12.92 -4.96 -9.70
CA ALA A 77 12.13 -4.91 -10.94
C ALA A 77 12.96 -5.31 -12.17
N ILE A 78 14.22 -4.84 -12.28
CA ILE A 78 15.12 -5.22 -13.38
C ILE A 78 15.43 -6.71 -13.35
N ILE A 79 15.67 -7.29 -12.16
CA ILE A 79 15.91 -8.72 -12.00
C ILE A 79 14.68 -9.53 -12.45
N PHE A 80 13.48 -9.16 -12.03
CA PHE A 80 12.25 -9.83 -12.45
C PHE A 80 12.01 -9.71 -13.95
N LEU A 81 12.24 -8.53 -14.55
CA LEU A 81 12.18 -8.35 -16.01
C LEU A 81 13.13 -9.30 -16.74
N ALA A 82 14.37 -9.45 -16.26
CA ALA A 82 15.33 -10.38 -16.85
C ALA A 82 14.88 -11.84 -16.73
N LEU A 83 14.31 -12.24 -15.59
CA LEU A 83 13.76 -13.58 -15.37
C LEU A 83 12.58 -13.87 -16.30
N TYR A 84 11.62 -12.93 -16.44
CA TYR A 84 10.50 -13.05 -17.38
C TYR A 84 10.99 -13.14 -18.83
N MET A 85 11.97 -12.32 -19.21
CA MET A 85 12.60 -12.40 -20.52
C MET A 85 13.20 -13.78 -20.79
N GLY A 86 13.87 -14.37 -19.79
CA GLY A 86 14.41 -15.73 -19.85
C GLY A 86 13.32 -16.78 -20.06
N LEU A 87 12.20 -16.69 -19.32
CA LEU A 87 11.06 -17.61 -19.47
C LEU A 87 10.42 -17.49 -20.86
N ILE A 88 10.22 -16.27 -21.37
CA ILE A 88 9.69 -16.05 -22.73
C ILE A 88 10.65 -16.61 -23.78
N TYR A 89 11.96 -16.49 -23.57
CA TYR A 89 12.96 -17.08 -24.46
C TYR A 89 12.87 -18.61 -24.50
N LEU A 90 12.79 -19.26 -23.34
CA LEU A 90 12.62 -20.72 -23.24
C LEU A 90 11.33 -21.19 -23.90
N TYR A 91 10.24 -20.47 -23.67
CA TYR A 91 8.95 -20.76 -24.28
C TYR A 91 8.99 -20.70 -25.81
N LYS A 92 9.64 -19.67 -26.37
CA LYS A 92 9.74 -19.50 -27.83
C LYS A 92 10.67 -20.53 -28.51
N ARG A 93 11.66 -21.04 -27.79
CA ARG A 93 12.56 -22.06 -28.31
C ARG A 93 11.96 -23.46 -28.43
N LYS A 94 10.78 -23.69 -27.81
CA LYS A 94 10.08 -25.01 -27.82
C LYS A 94 10.91 -26.22 -27.35
N ASN A 95 12.04 -26.00 -26.69
CA ASN A 95 12.91 -27.07 -26.20
C ASN A 95 12.49 -27.60 -24.83
N TRP A 96 11.55 -26.94 -24.17
CA TRP A 96 11.05 -27.27 -22.85
C TRP A 96 9.54 -27.60 -22.92
N ASN A 97 9.08 -28.45 -22.01
CA ASN A 97 7.67 -28.75 -21.85
C ASN A 97 6.91 -27.47 -21.45
N GLU A 98 5.82 -27.16 -22.12
CA GLU A 98 4.98 -26.00 -21.86
C GLU A 98 4.47 -25.97 -20.40
N ASP A 99 4.13 -27.13 -19.83
CA ASP A 99 3.66 -27.23 -18.43
C ASP A 99 4.75 -26.81 -17.43
N VAL A 100 6.02 -27.18 -17.71
CA VAL A 100 7.16 -26.78 -16.86
C VAL A 100 7.35 -25.26 -16.91
N ILE A 101 7.28 -24.66 -18.11
CA ILE A 101 7.42 -23.20 -18.25
C ILE A 101 6.25 -22.49 -17.56
N MET A 102 5.03 -22.99 -17.69
CA MET A 102 3.87 -22.45 -16.99
C MET A 102 4.06 -22.52 -15.47
N MET A 103 4.50 -23.65 -14.94
CA MET A 103 4.75 -23.81 -13.50
C MET A 103 5.85 -22.85 -13.01
N LEU A 104 6.94 -22.70 -13.76
CA LEU A 104 8.03 -21.75 -13.43
C LEU A 104 7.52 -20.28 -13.47
N THR A 105 6.67 -19.95 -14.43
CA THR A 105 6.06 -18.62 -14.53
C THR A 105 5.17 -18.34 -13.35
N LEU A 106 4.29 -19.28 -12.96
CA LEU A 106 3.44 -19.15 -11.79
C LEU A 106 4.25 -19.02 -10.49
N LEU A 107 5.33 -19.80 -10.35
CA LEU A 107 6.23 -19.68 -9.21
C LEU A 107 6.88 -18.30 -9.16
N LEU A 108 7.39 -17.79 -10.30
CA LEU A 108 8.00 -16.48 -10.38
C LEU A 108 7.02 -15.37 -10.00
N VAL A 109 5.77 -15.41 -10.51
CA VAL A 109 4.70 -14.47 -10.17
C VAL A 109 4.37 -14.54 -8.68
N ALA A 110 4.31 -15.74 -8.09
CA ALA A 110 4.04 -15.92 -6.67
C ALA A 110 5.15 -15.30 -5.80
N VAL A 111 6.42 -15.51 -6.16
CA VAL A 111 7.56 -14.93 -5.46
C VAL A 111 7.56 -13.40 -5.59
N GLU A 112 7.36 -12.86 -6.79
CA GLU A 112 7.26 -11.41 -7.02
C GLU A 112 6.13 -10.79 -6.19
N THR A 113 4.96 -11.42 -6.22
CA THR A 113 3.79 -10.95 -5.45
C THR A 113 4.07 -10.97 -3.95
N ALA A 114 4.67 -12.04 -3.43
CA ALA A 114 5.02 -12.16 -2.01
C ALA A 114 6.03 -11.09 -1.58
N LEU A 115 7.07 -10.85 -2.39
CA LEU A 115 8.05 -9.80 -2.13
C LEU A 115 7.42 -8.41 -2.18
N ASN A 116 6.58 -8.14 -3.19
CA ASN A 116 5.88 -6.86 -3.30
C ASN A 116 4.94 -6.61 -2.12
N LEU A 117 4.17 -7.61 -1.69
CA LEU A 117 3.33 -7.52 -0.49
C LEU A 117 4.16 -7.26 0.76
N GLY A 118 5.29 -7.94 0.92
CA GLY A 118 6.17 -7.76 2.07
C GLY A 118 6.78 -6.35 2.15
N VAL A 119 7.11 -5.77 1.01
CA VAL A 119 7.75 -4.44 0.93
C VAL A 119 6.72 -3.31 0.99
N SER A 120 5.59 -3.43 0.29
CA SER A 120 4.68 -2.31 0.05
C SER A 120 3.43 -2.31 0.93
N SER A 121 2.94 -3.47 1.37
CA SER A 121 1.58 -3.58 1.90
C SER A 121 1.48 -4.12 3.33
N LEU A 122 2.57 -4.60 3.90
CA LEU A 122 2.58 -5.19 5.25
C LEU A 122 3.55 -4.43 6.19
N PRO A 123 3.27 -3.16 6.53
CA PRO A 123 4.02 -2.53 7.60
C PRO A 123 3.74 -3.31 8.89
N THR A 124 4.75 -3.95 9.44
CA THR A 124 4.62 -4.73 10.66
C THR A 124 5.09 -3.92 11.85
N THR A 125 4.27 -3.90 12.90
CA THR A 125 4.64 -3.39 14.21
C THR A 125 4.79 -4.57 15.16
N SER A 126 5.82 -4.54 16.00
CA SER A 126 5.98 -5.55 17.04
C SER A 126 4.72 -5.61 17.91
N ARG A 127 4.16 -6.81 18.11
CA ARG A 127 3.01 -7.00 18.99
C ARG A 127 3.28 -6.46 20.40
N THR A 128 4.48 -6.66 20.91
CA THR A 128 4.89 -6.16 22.22
C THR A 128 4.84 -4.64 22.29
N ALA A 129 5.36 -3.95 21.26
CA ALA A 129 5.29 -2.49 21.19
C ALA A 129 3.85 -1.98 21.03
N TYR A 130 3.04 -2.70 20.25
CA TYR A 130 1.64 -2.34 20.02
C TYR A 130 0.77 -2.43 21.27
N VAL A 131 0.96 -3.48 22.10
CA VAL A 131 0.17 -3.67 23.34
C VAL A 131 0.79 -3.07 24.59
N LYS A 132 2.02 -2.53 24.49
CA LYS A 132 2.72 -1.88 25.60
C LYS A 132 1.82 -0.83 26.23
N ASP A 133 1.81 -0.76 27.56
CA ASP A 133 1.08 0.22 28.37
C ASP A 133 -0.46 0.19 28.26
N ASN A 134 -1.05 -0.73 27.46
CA ASN A 134 -2.50 -0.81 27.32
C ASN A 134 -3.22 -1.22 28.62
N GLN A 135 -2.62 -2.14 29.37
CA GLN A 135 -3.21 -2.58 30.65
C GLN A 135 -3.18 -1.46 31.69
N ASP A 136 -2.09 -0.70 31.75
CA ASP A 136 -1.95 0.38 32.70
C ASP A 136 -2.89 1.55 32.35
N THR A 137 -3.07 1.84 31.06
CA THR A 137 -4.07 2.82 30.59
C THR A 137 -5.48 2.38 30.97
N ARG A 138 -5.83 1.10 30.82
CA ARG A 138 -7.15 0.58 31.26
C ARG A 138 -7.35 0.70 32.74
N ARG A 139 -6.39 0.29 33.56
CA ARG A 139 -6.43 0.42 35.03
C ARG A 139 -6.62 1.87 35.47
N LEU A 140 -5.86 2.78 34.84
CA LEU A 140 -5.99 4.20 35.11
C LEU A 140 -7.39 4.70 34.75
N ALA A 141 -7.90 4.38 33.56
CA ALA A 141 -9.24 4.76 33.12
C ALA A 141 -10.34 4.18 34.03
N GLU A 142 -10.14 2.96 34.55
CA GLU A 142 -11.06 2.34 35.53
C GLU A 142 -11.04 3.05 36.89
N SER A 143 -9.88 3.57 37.32
CA SER A 143 -9.74 4.26 38.62
C SER A 143 -10.46 5.62 38.64
N ILE A 144 -10.71 6.24 37.48
CA ILE A 144 -11.37 7.55 37.36
C ILE A 144 -12.87 7.43 37.01
N LYS A 145 -13.45 6.21 36.97
CA LYS A 145 -14.87 6.03 36.75
C LYS A 145 -15.69 6.78 37.80
N CYS A 146 -16.72 7.49 37.34
CA CYS A 146 -17.69 8.17 38.21
C CYS A 146 -19.10 7.96 37.63
N ASP A 147 -20.13 8.19 38.47
CA ASP A 147 -21.55 7.98 38.11
C ASP A 147 -22.10 9.06 37.19
N THR A 148 -21.32 10.11 36.92
CA THR A 148 -21.73 11.23 36.06
C THR A 148 -21.16 11.02 34.65
N PHE A 149 -21.75 11.74 33.67
CA PHE A 149 -21.21 11.75 32.30
C PHE A 149 -19.81 12.39 32.27
N TYR A 150 -18.85 11.67 31.74
CA TYR A 150 -17.47 12.12 31.56
C TYR A 150 -16.85 11.58 30.26
N ARG A 151 -15.77 12.20 29.84
CA ARG A 151 -14.90 11.74 28.76
C ARG A 151 -13.45 11.84 29.20
N VAL A 152 -12.63 10.92 28.70
CA VAL A 152 -11.20 10.85 29.00
C VAL A 152 -10.46 10.91 27.68
N GLU A 153 -9.41 11.70 27.63
CA GLU A 153 -8.50 11.72 26.48
C GLU A 153 -7.09 11.38 26.91
N LYS A 154 -6.42 10.61 26.04
CA LYS A 154 -5.02 10.25 26.20
C LYS A 154 -4.16 11.23 25.42
N GLY A 155 -3.28 11.98 26.13
CA GLY A 155 -2.41 12.99 25.51
C GLY A 155 -1.44 12.43 24.49
N ASP A 156 -0.92 11.20 24.73
CA ASP A 156 -0.05 10.46 23.79
C ASP A 156 -0.82 9.26 23.22
N SER A 157 -1.55 9.50 22.14
CA SER A 157 -2.38 8.47 21.50
C SER A 157 -1.56 7.60 20.55
N LYS A 158 -1.73 6.28 20.60
CA LYS A 158 -1.18 5.31 19.63
C LYS A 158 -2.00 5.31 18.34
N THR A 159 -3.31 5.40 18.50
CA THR A 159 -4.27 5.48 17.40
C THR A 159 -5.36 6.49 17.75
N LYS A 160 -6.05 7.02 16.74
CA LYS A 160 -7.18 7.91 16.98
C LYS A 160 -8.41 7.20 17.58
N ASN A 161 -8.36 5.89 17.74
CA ASN A 161 -9.42 5.07 18.34
C ASN A 161 -8.97 4.38 19.64
N ASP A 162 -7.99 4.90 20.33
CA ASP A 162 -7.46 4.34 21.58
C ASP A 162 -8.53 4.12 22.64
N GLY A 163 -9.51 5.03 22.76
CA GLY A 163 -10.63 4.88 23.69
C GLY A 163 -11.45 3.63 23.44
N ALA A 164 -11.79 3.34 22.18
CA ALA A 164 -12.53 2.14 21.82
C ALA A 164 -11.68 0.89 22.04
N TRP A 165 -10.39 0.94 21.72
CA TRP A 165 -9.49 -0.21 21.87
C TRP A 165 -9.13 -0.52 23.33
N MET A 166 -8.97 0.50 24.16
CA MET A 166 -8.60 0.35 25.58
C MET A 166 -9.81 0.41 26.52
N HIS A 167 -11.03 0.49 25.97
CA HIS A 167 -12.30 0.46 26.70
C HIS A 167 -12.52 1.63 27.69
N PHE A 168 -12.21 2.84 27.29
CA PHE A 168 -12.56 4.04 28.04
C PHE A 168 -13.39 5.03 27.20
N PRO A 169 -14.28 5.84 27.85
CA PRO A 169 -15.13 6.79 27.14
C PRO A 169 -14.28 7.96 26.61
N SER A 170 -14.02 7.98 25.32
CA SER A 170 -13.21 9.00 24.62
C SER A 170 -14.07 9.79 23.63
N VAL A 171 -13.59 10.96 23.22
CA VAL A 171 -14.11 11.72 22.08
C VAL A 171 -13.23 11.54 20.86
N SER A 172 -11.96 11.17 21.04
CA SER A 172 -11.03 10.95 19.93
C SER A 172 -11.57 9.94 18.93
N LEU A 173 -11.55 10.32 17.65
CA LEU A 173 -12.17 9.57 16.57
C LEU A 173 -11.43 9.81 15.25
N PHE A 174 -11.30 8.74 14.45
CA PHE A 174 -11.06 8.86 13.01
C PHE A 174 -12.34 8.50 12.26
N SER A 175 -12.91 9.44 11.52
CA SER A 175 -14.14 9.22 10.75
C SER A 175 -14.20 10.16 9.54
N SER A 176 -14.76 9.67 8.44
CA SER A 176 -15.07 10.50 7.27
C SER A 176 -16.13 11.57 7.57
N THR A 177 -16.88 11.39 8.67
CA THR A 177 -17.95 12.29 9.14
C THR A 177 -17.59 12.97 10.45
N ALA A 178 -16.28 13.18 10.71
CA ALA A 178 -15.82 13.88 11.91
C ALA A 178 -16.39 15.32 11.98
N SER A 179 -16.78 15.75 13.18
CA SER A 179 -17.33 17.10 13.37
C SER A 179 -16.23 18.16 13.25
N ALA A 180 -16.44 19.13 12.35
CA ALA A 180 -15.52 20.25 12.18
C ALA A 180 -15.38 21.12 13.45
N ASP A 181 -16.43 21.22 14.25
CA ASP A 181 -16.41 22.03 15.46
C ASP A 181 -15.65 21.35 16.60
N LEU A 182 -15.75 20.02 16.72
CA LEU A 182 -14.92 19.25 17.63
C LEU A 182 -13.45 19.32 17.23
N SER A 183 -13.14 19.22 15.94
CA SER A 183 -11.77 19.39 15.45
C SER A 183 -11.19 20.76 15.82
N LYS A 184 -11.98 21.85 15.69
CA LYS A 184 -11.57 23.19 16.12
C LYS A 184 -11.38 23.29 17.62
N LEU A 185 -12.26 22.65 18.41
CA LEU A 185 -12.16 22.62 19.87
C LEU A 185 -10.86 21.93 20.30
N PHE A 186 -10.59 20.74 19.77
CA PHE A 186 -9.36 19.98 20.08
C PHE A 186 -8.10 20.80 19.75
N LYS A 187 -8.10 21.47 18.61
CA LYS A 187 -6.97 22.35 18.23
C LYS A 187 -6.80 23.52 19.23
N LYS A 188 -7.90 24.11 19.72
CA LYS A 188 -7.84 25.17 20.75
C LYS A 188 -7.34 24.66 22.09
N LEU A 189 -7.59 23.39 22.42
CA LEU A 189 -7.11 22.73 23.63
C LEU A 189 -5.63 22.31 23.53
N GLY A 190 -4.97 22.52 22.37
CA GLY A 190 -3.59 22.09 22.14
C GLY A 190 -3.46 20.62 21.76
N CYS A 191 -4.55 19.92 21.49
CA CYS A 191 -4.55 18.54 21.04
C CYS A 191 -4.37 18.44 19.51
N GLU A 192 -3.82 17.32 19.05
CA GLU A 192 -3.72 17.04 17.62
C GLU A 192 -5.13 16.88 17.02
N SER A 193 -5.42 17.63 15.97
CA SER A 193 -6.67 17.50 15.23
C SER A 193 -6.47 17.76 13.74
N SER A 194 -7.26 17.08 12.93
CA SER A 194 -7.33 17.24 11.48
C SER A 194 -8.78 17.31 11.00
N THR A 195 -9.01 17.38 9.70
CA THR A 195 -10.35 17.45 9.11
C THR A 195 -11.21 16.21 9.38
N ASN A 196 -10.60 15.06 9.60
CA ASN A 196 -11.27 13.77 9.75
C ASN A 196 -10.82 12.98 10.99
N ALA A 197 -10.07 13.62 11.89
CA ALA A 197 -9.59 13.00 13.12
C ALA A 197 -9.33 14.05 14.21
N TYR A 198 -9.64 13.74 15.44
CA TYR A 198 -9.33 14.50 16.65
C TYR A 198 -9.14 13.56 17.81
#